data_7c95e1923564b8340b18b806fa25ed6a
#
_entry.id   7c95e1923564b8340b18b806fa25ed6a
#
_cell.length_a   1.000
_cell.length_b   1.000
_cell.length_c   1.000
_cell.angle_alpha   90.00
_cell.angle_beta   90.00
_cell.angle_gamma   90.00
#
_symmetry.space_group_name_H-M   'P 1'
#
loop_
_entity.id
_entity.type
_entity.pdbx_description
1 polymer ?
#
loop_
_entity_poly.entity_id
_entity_poly.type
_entity_poly.pdbx_seq_one_letter_code
_entity_poly.pdbx_strand_id
1 'polypeptide(L)'
;MRKIIHVDCDCFYAAIEMRDDPRLAGRPMAVGGSAERRGVIATCNYEARAYGVRSAMSSRHALKLCPDLLIVKPRFEAYREASREIHSIFREYTDLIEPLSLDEAYLDVSDSQWYAGSATRIAEDIRRRVARTLHITVSAGVAPNKFLAKIASDWRKPNGLFVITPGEVEAFVAALPVARLHGVGKVTAEKLTRLGIETCLQLRDWSRLALVREFGSFGERLWGLARGIDERVVHNDSRRQSVSVENTYDTDLPDLASCLARLPELLESLNTRIERMDASYRPDKPFVKVKFHDFTQTTLEQAGAGRDLDSYRQLLGQAFARGGKPVRLLGVGVRLRDLRGAHEQMELFPPQ
;
A
#
# COMPACT_ATOMS: atom_id res chain seq x y z
N MET A 1 -16.37 23.11 4.72
CA MET A 1 -15.01 22.69 5.18
C MET A 1 -14.97 21.19 5.14
N ARG A 2 -13.93 20.57 4.51
CA ARG A 2 -13.82 19.10 4.44
C ARG A 2 -13.58 18.49 5.81
N LYS A 3 -14.17 17.33 6.04
CA LYS A 3 -14.01 16.52 7.25
C LYS A 3 -13.61 15.10 6.82
N ILE A 4 -12.33 14.83 6.84
CA ILE A 4 -11.77 13.55 6.39
C ILE A 4 -11.41 12.71 7.61
N ILE A 5 -11.88 11.47 7.61
CA ILE A 5 -11.46 10.45 8.57
C ILE A 5 -10.54 9.48 7.81
N HIS A 6 -9.39 9.15 8.40
CA HIS A 6 -8.60 8.00 8.00
C HIS A 6 -8.71 6.93 9.09
N VAL A 7 -9.14 5.74 8.72
CA VAL A 7 -9.22 4.58 9.61
C VAL A 7 -8.19 3.56 9.20
N ASP A 8 -7.49 2.98 10.16
CA ASP A 8 -6.41 2.02 9.95
C ASP A 8 -6.46 0.95 11.05
N CYS A 9 -6.57 -0.31 10.68
CA CYS A 9 -6.67 -1.42 11.62
C CYS A 9 -5.32 -1.65 12.33
N ASP A 10 -5.36 -1.82 13.63
CA ASP A 10 -4.18 -2.05 14.44
C ASP A 10 -3.63 -3.45 14.18
N CYS A 11 -2.41 -3.56 13.65
CA CYS A 11 -1.73 -4.80 13.29
C CYS A 11 -2.63 -5.85 12.58
N PHE A 12 -3.42 -5.43 11.60
CA PHE A 12 -4.59 -6.09 11.04
C PHE A 12 -4.51 -7.61 10.91
N TYR A 13 -3.59 -8.16 10.11
CA TYR A 13 -3.50 -9.62 9.95
C TYR A 13 -3.18 -10.32 11.27
N ALA A 14 -2.28 -9.75 12.07
CA ALA A 14 -1.96 -10.30 13.37
C ALA A 14 -3.16 -10.22 14.34
N ALA A 15 -3.95 -9.14 14.28
CA ALA A 15 -5.15 -8.99 15.08
C ALA A 15 -6.21 -10.07 14.75
N ILE A 16 -6.42 -10.38 13.45
CA ILE A 16 -7.30 -11.46 13.02
C ILE A 16 -6.80 -12.83 13.49
N GLU A 17 -5.50 -13.10 13.39
CA GLU A 17 -4.93 -14.36 13.88
C GLU A 17 -5.10 -14.52 15.39
N MET A 18 -4.84 -13.46 16.18
CA MET A 18 -5.02 -13.46 17.63
C MET A 18 -6.49 -13.54 18.05
N ARG A 19 -7.41 -12.97 17.27
CA ARG A 19 -8.85 -13.11 17.47
C ARG A 19 -9.31 -14.56 17.32
N ASP A 20 -8.85 -15.21 16.25
CA ASP A 20 -9.28 -16.56 15.87
C ASP A 20 -8.55 -17.65 16.66
N ASP A 21 -7.33 -17.37 17.13
CA ASP A 21 -6.56 -18.23 18.05
C ASP A 21 -6.02 -17.42 19.23
N PRO A 22 -6.75 -17.36 20.36
CA PRO A 22 -6.32 -16.62 21.56
C PRO A 22 -4.96 -17.04 22.14
N ARG A 23 -4.43 -18.22 21.79
CA ARG A 23 -3.10 -18.67 22.23
C ARG A 23 -1.96 -17.83 21.62
N LEU A 24 -2.25 -17.07 20.57
CA LEU A 24 -1.32 -16.14 19.93
C LEU A 24 -1.27 -14.77 20.62
N ALA A 25 -2.27 -14.43 21.42
CA ALA A 25 -2.33 -13.15 22.11
C ALA A 25 -1.33 -13.07 23.28
N GLY A 26 -0.84 -11.86 23.56
CA GLY A 26 0.06 -11.58 24.68
C GLY A 26 1.50 -12.11 24.50
N ARG A 27 1.86 -12.61 23.33
CA ARG A 27 3.21 -13.08 22.98
C ARG A 27 3.64 -12.54 21.63
N PRO A 28 4.95 -12.36 21.38
CA PRO A 28 5.41 -11.86 20.08
C PRO A 28 4.98 -12.79 18.94
N MET A 29 4.22 -12.26 17.99
CA MET A 29 3.80 -12.99 16.80
C MET A 29 3.82 -12.12 15.54
N ALA A 30 3.98 -12.77 14.41
CA ALA A 30 3.94 -12.16 13.09
C ALA A 30 3.20 -13.04 12.09
N VAL A 31 2.61 -12.42 11.10
CA VAL A 31 2.09 -13.09 9.90
C VAL A 31 3.12 -12.93 8.80
N GLY A 32 3.53 -14.03 8.18
CA GLY A 32 4.56 -13.97 7.14
C GLY A 32 4.96 -15.32 6.56
N GLY A 33 5.97 -15.28 5.71
CA GLY A 33 6.59 -16.48 5.14
C GLY A 33 7.64 -17.11 6.08
N SER A 34 7.96 -18.40 5.83
CA SER A 34 8.97 -19.15 6.58
C SER A 34 10.37 -18.52 6.43
N ALA A 35 11.15 -18.57 7.51
CA ALA A 35 12.53 -18.08 7.51
C ALA A 35 13.47 -18.88 6.61
N GLU A 36 13.17 -20.18 6.40
CA GLU A 36 13.93 -21.07 5.52
C GLU A 36 13.71 -20.75 4.03
N ARG A 37 12.54 -20.17 3.68
CA ARG A 37 12.10 -19.93 2.31
C ARG A 37 12.13 -18.48 1.89
N ARG A 38 13.11 -17.68 2.33
CA ARG A 38 13.20 -16.24 2.04
C ARG A 38 11.92 -15.48 2.40
N GLY A 39 11.19 -15.95 3.41
CA GLY A 39 9.95 -15.34 3.87
C GLY A 39 10.15 -13.90 4.35
N VAL A 40 9.07 -13.13 4.28
CA VAL A 40 8.99 -11.73 4.70
C VAL A 40 7.82 -11.59 5.66
N ILE A 41 7.98 -10.74 6.66
CA ILE A 41 6.92 -10.37 7.59
C ILE A 41 5.91 -9.47 6.87
N ALA A 42 4.66 -9.89 6.79
CA ALA A 42 3.57 -9.08 6.28
C ALA A 42 3.13 -8.05 7.33
N THR A 43 2.90 -8.52 8.56
CA THR A 43 2.63 -7.66 9.73
C THR A 43 3.01 -8.39 11.02
N CYS A 44 3.08 -7.67 12.14
CA CYS A 44 3.32 -8.24 13.45
C CYS A 44 2.54 -7.48 14.53
N ASN A 45 2.28 -8.16 15.66
CA ASN A 45 1.60 -7.54 16.81
C ASN A 45 2.50 -6.55 17.55
N TYR A 46 1.95 -5.86 18.54
CA TYR A 46 2.67 -4.82 19.27
C TYR A 46 3.77 -5.40 20.17
N GLU A 47 3.59 -6.61 20.69
CA GLU A 47 4.59 -7.34 21.43
C GLU A 47 5.85 -7.58 20.58
N ALA A 48 5.70 -8.05 19.35
CA ALA A 48 6.82 -8.23 18.44
C ALA A 48 7.45 -6.89 18.01
N ARG A 49 6.63 -5.83 17.85
CA ARG A 49 7.13 -4.46 17.54
C ARG A 49 8.04 -3.91 18.63
N ALA A 50 7.85 -4.28 19.89
CA ALA A 50 8.72 -3.88 21.00
C ALA A 50 10.16 -4.39 20.83
N TYR A 51 10.34 -5.55 20.16
CA TYR A 51 11.67 -6.09 19.79
C TYR A 51 12.24 -5.49 18.49
N GLY A 52 11.54 -4.54 17.85
CA GLY A 52 11.98 -3.94 16.60
C GLY A 52 11.52 -4.69 15.34
N VAL A 53 10.70 -5.73 15.46
CA VAL A 53 10.13 -6.42 14.29
C VAL A 53 9.18 -5.49 13.55
N ARG A 54 9.24 -5.47 12.20
CA ARG A 54 8.43 -4.60 11.33
C ARG A 54 8.00 -5.32 10.05
N SER A 55 6.94 -4.83 9.43
CA SER A 55 6.51 -5.25 8.08
C SER A 55 7.64 -5.08 7.07
N ALA A 56 7.65 -5.92 6.04
CA ALA A 56 8.67 -6.02 4.99
C ALA A 56 10.07 -6.50 5.46
N MET A 57 10.27 -6.77 6.74
CA MET A 57 11.49 -7.38 7.26
C MET A 57 11.56 -8.85 6.87
N SER A 58 12.78 -9.36 6.53
CA SER A 58 12.93 -10.81 6.31
C SER A 58 12.63 -11.58 7.60
N SER A 59 11.93 -12.71 7.48
CA SER A 59 11.57 -13.55 8.63
C SER A 59 12.80 -14.02 9.41
N ARG A 60 13.91 -14.28 8.71
CA ARG A 60 15.20 -14.62 9.35
C ARG A 60 15.76 -13.47 10.21
N HIS A 61 15.61 -12.22 9.74
CA HIS A 61 16.05 -11.05 10.53
C HIS A 61 15.12 -10.80 11.71
N ALA A 62 13.82 -10.97 11.52
CA ALA A 62 12.83 -10.84 12.59
C ALA A 62 13.11 -11.82 13.74
N LEU A 63 13.44 -13.09 13.44
CA LEU A 63 13.84 -14.10 14.44
C LEU A 63 15.16 -13.78 15.14
N LYS A 64 16.08 -13.05 14.49
CA LYS A 64 17.29 -12.56 15.18
C LYS A 64 16.99 -11.48 16.20
N LEU A 65 16.00 -10.62 15.94
CA LEU A 65 15.56 -9.55 16.85
C LEU A 65 14.68 -10.10 17.98
N CYS A 66 13.87 -11.10 17.69
CA CYS A 66 12.94 -11.72 18.63
C CYS A 66 12.99 -13.25 18.44
N PRO A 67 13.87 -13.98 19.16
CA PRO A 67 14.04 -15.43 19.02
C PRO A 67 12.75 -16.23 19.28
N ASP A 68 11.91 -15.76 20.18
CA ASP A 68 10.62 -16.38 20.53
C ASP A 68 9.45 -15.96 19.62
N LEU A 69 9.74 -15.31 18.50
CA LEU A 69 8.74 -14.84 17.57
C LEU A 69 7.99 -16.00 16.90
N LEU A 70 6.68 -16.06 17.07
CA LEU A 70 5.84 -16.97 16.32
C LEU A 70 5.50 -16.40 14.95
N ILE A 71 5.85 -17.10 13.89
CA ILE A 71 5.49 -16.71 12.52
C ILE A 71 4.39 -17.66 12.02
N VAL A 72 3.22 -17.11 11.76
CA VAL A 72 2.07 -17.84 11.20
C VAL A 72 1.87 -17.51 9.72
N LYS A 73 1.37 -18.50 8.95
CA LYS A 73 1.08 -18.29 7.52
C LYS A 73 -0.14 -17.37 7.33
N PRO A 74 -0.15 -16.49 6.33
CA PRO A 74 -1.28 -15.61 6.07
C PRO A 74 -2.52 -16.37 5.60
N ARG A 75 -3.70 -15.98 6.12
CA ARG A 75 -5.04 -16.47 5.73
C ARG A 75 -5.81 -15.36 5.01
N PHE A 76 -5.46 -15.07 3.77
CA PHE A 76 -6.01 -13.92 3.03
C PHE A 76 -7.53 -13.91 2.91
N GLU A 77 -8.20 -15.07 2.91
CA GLU A 77 -9.67 -15.12 2.86
C GLU A 77 -10.27 -14.54 4.14
N ALA A 78 -9.78 -14.90 5.32
CA ALA A 78 -10.22 -14.34 6.59
C ALA A 78 -10.00 -12.81 6.65
N TYR A 79 -8.87 -12.34 6.11
CA TYR A 79 -8.58 -10.90 6.07
C TYR A 79 -9.51 -10.14 5.12
N ARG A 80 -9.84 -10.70 3.96
CA ARG A 80 -10.79 -10.10 3.02
C ARG A 80 -12.21 -10.07 3.58
N GLU A 81 -12.60 -11.11 4.30
CA GLU A 81 -13.91 -11.17 4.97
C GLU A 81 -14.02 -10.07 6.03
N ALA A 82 -13.06 -9.98 6.95
CA ALA A 82 -13.01 -8.92 7.95
C ALA A 82 -12.97 -7.52 7.30
N SER A 83 -12.22 -7.34 6.23
CA SER A 83 -12.18 -6.08 5.48
C SER A 83 -13.55 -5.71 4.92
N ARG A 84 -14.30 -6.66 4.34
CA ARG A 84 -15.66 -6.42 3.83
C ARG A 84 -16.63 -5.97 4.94
N GLU A 85 -16.54 -6.59 6.11
CA GLU A 85 -17.36 -6.21 7.27
C GLU A 85 -17.01 -4.80 7.76
N ILE A 86 -15.72 -4.47 7.87
CA ILE A 86 -15.26 -3.12 8.23
C ILE A 86 -15.80 -2.09 7.22
N HIS A 87 -15.69 -2.37 5.94
CA HIS A 87 -16.20 -1.49 4.89
C HIS A 87 -17.73 -1.36 4.92
N SER A 88 -18.47 -2.39 5.37
CA SER A 88 -19.91 -2.27 5.54
C SER A 88 -20.26 -1.27 6.65
N ILE A 89 -19.49 -1.26 7.73
CA ILE A 89 -19.64 -0.26 8.80
C ILE A 89 -19.36 1.15 8.26
N PHE A 90 -18.33 1.34 7.43
CA PHE A 90 -18.00 2.66 6.86
C PHE A 90 -19.12 3.22 5.98
N ARG A 91 -19.76 2.37 5.15
CA ARG A 91 -20.83 2.77 4.23
C ARG A 91 -22.09 3.31 4.93
N GLU A 92 -22.27 3.02 6.20
CA GLU A 92 -23.39 3.58 6.96
C GLU A 92 -23.24 5.10 7.23
N TYR A 93 -21.99 5.61 7.21
CA TYR A 93 -21.70 7.01 7.51
C TYR A 93 -21.52 7.87 6.26
N THR A 94 -21.00 7.29 5.18
CA THR A 94 -20.71 7.97 3.92
C THR A 94 -20.54 6.97 2.77
N ASP A 95 -20.90 7.40 1.56
CA ASP A 95 -20.58 6.69 0.32
C ASP A 95 -19.20 7.05 -0.24
N LEU A 96 -18.59 8.16 0.24
CA LEU A 96 -17.28 8.63 -0.20
C LEU A 96 -16.19 7.93 0.60
N ILE A 97 -15.82 6.72 0.16
CA ILE A 97 -14.82 5.86 0.79
C ILE A 97 -13.73 5.54 -0.23
N GLU A 98 -12.46 5.81 0.11
CA GLU A 98 -11.30 5.43 -0.69
C GLU A 98 -10.47 4.39 0.06
N PRO A 99 -10.59 3.10 -0.28
CA PRO A 99 -9.73 2.06 0.24
C PRO A 99 -8.30 2.23 -0.25
N LEU A 100 -7.33 2.14 0.65
CA LEU A 100 -5.90 2.11 0.32
C LEU A 100 -5.34 0.68 0.32
N SER A 101 -5.89 -0.16 1.21
CA SER A 101 -5.55 -1.57 1.39
C SER A 101 -6.75 -2.34 1.94
N LEU A 102 -6.56 -3.55 2.45
CA LEU A 102 -7.61 -4.30 3.15
C LEU A 102 -7.94 -3.72 4.53
N ASP A 103 -7.04 -2.95 5.12
CA ASP A 103 -7.07 -2.52 6.51
C ASP A 103 -7.15 -1.00 6.72
N GLU A 104 -7.06 -0.21 5.65
CA GLU A 104 -7.14 1.24 5.77
C GLU A 104 -7.96 1.89 4.66
N ALA A 105 -8.68 2.96 5.03
CA ALA A 105 -9.46 3.76 4.11
C ALA A 105 -9.57 5.22 4.56
N TYR A 106 -9.73 6.12 3.57
CA TYR A 106 -10.23 7.46 3.80
C TYR A 106 -11.75 7.49 3.66
N LEU A 107 -12.40 8.25 4.54
CA LEU A 107 -13.83 8.55 4.49
C LEU A 107 -14.00 10.06 4.44
N ASP A 108 -14.73 10.57 3.46
CA ASP A 108 -15.19 11.96 3.48
C ASP A 108 -16.58 12.02 4.11
N VAL A 109 -16.65 12.59 5.30
CA VAL A 109 -17.89 12.75 6.07
C VAL A 109 -18.33 14.21 6.15
N SER A 110 -17.90 15.04 5.19
CA SER A 110 -18.18 16.48 5.19
C SER A 110 -19.67 16.77 5.19
N ASP A 111 -20.46 15.99 4.44
CA ASP A 111 -21.91 16.15 4.27
C ASP A 111 -22.74 15.17 5.14
N SER A 112 -22.08 14.34 5.95
CA SER A 112 -22.75 13.38 6.81
C SER A 112 -23.57 14.06 7.90
N GLN A 113 -24.80 13.59 8.10
CA GLN A 113 -25.70 14.09 9.16
C GLN A 113 -25.57 13.33 10.48
N TRP A 114 -24.82 12.24 10.49
CA TRP A 114 -24.57 11.47 11.70
C TRP A 114 -23.93 12.34 12.80
N TYR A 115 -24.43 12.22 14.03
CA TYR A 115 -23.91 12.97 15.17
C TYR A 115 -23.86 14.49 14.97
N ALA A 116 -24.91 15.05 14.31
CA ALA A 116 -24.95 16.44 13.91
C ALA A 116 -23.72 16.90 13.10
N GLY A 117 -23.21 16.03 12.24
CA GLY A 117 -22.07 16.29 11.37
C GLY A 117 -20.69 16.26 12.07
N SER A 118 -20.60 15.65 13.26
CA SER A 118 -19.34 15.54 14.01
C SER A 118 -18.48 14.37 13.51
N ALA A 119 -17.45 14.66 12.70
CA ALA A 119 -16.50 13.66 12.23
C ALA A 119 -15.78 12.92 13.40
N THR A 120 -15.50 13.61 14.50
CA THR A 120 -14.91 13.00 15.69
C THR A 120 -15.81 11.93 16.27
N ARG A 121 -17.11 12.21 16.45
CA ARG A 121 -18.08 11.24 16.97
C ARG A 121 -18.33 10.08 16.00
N ILE A 122 -18.31 10.34 14.70
CA ILE A 122 -18.36 9.29 13.67
C ILE A 122 -17.15 8.36 13.82
N ALA A 123 -15.95 8.90 13.94
CA ALA A 123 -14.72 8.12 14.10
C ALA A 123 -14.72 7.30 15.42
N GLU A 124 -15.22 7.86 16.51
CA GLU A 124 -15.41 7.15 17.79
C GLU A 124 -16.38 5.99 17.64
N ASP A 125 -17.48 6.20 16.95
CA ASP A 125 -18.50 5.15 16.75
C ASP A 125 -17.99 4.04 15.84
N ILE A 126 -17.31 4.36 14.74
CA ILE A 126 -16.64 3.38 13.87
C ILE A 126 -15.70 2.51 14.68
N ARG A 127 -14.80 3.10 15.47
CA ARG A 127 -13.85 2.36 16.33
C ARG A 127 -14.55 1.43 17.29
N ARG A 128 -15.57 1.91 17.99
CA ARG A 128 -16.36 1.13 18.94
C ARG A 128 -17.10 -0.03 18.25
N ARG A 129 -17.70 0.22 17.08
CA ARG A 129 -18.43 -0.79 16.31
C ARG A 129 -17.52 -1.88 15.78
N VAL A 130 -16.37 -1.51 15.18
CA VAL A 130 -15.38 -2.49 14.73
C VAL A 130 -14.92 -3.37 15.90
N ALA A 131 -14.58 -2.77 17.04
CA ALA A 131 -14.16 -3.54 18.22
C ALA A 131 -15.24 -4.49 18.72
N ARG A 132 -16.52 -4.07 18.72
CA ARG A 132 -17.65 -4.89 19.18
C ARG A 132 -18.01 -6.00 18.19
N THR A 133 -17.97 -5.72 16.89
CA THR A 133 -18.44 -6.65 15.85
C THR A 133 -17.36 -7.63 15.42
N LEU A 134 -16.11 -7.13 15.24
CA LEU A 134 -15.01 -7.94 14.72
C LEU A 134 -13.99 -8.35 15.78
N HIS A 135 -14.09 -7.86 17.02
CA HIS A 135 -13.16 -8.13 18.13
C HIS A 135 -11.68 -7.77 17.80
N ILE A 136 -11.48 -6.77 16.96
CA ILE A 136 -10.18 -6.15 16.67
C ILE A 136 -10.29 -4.65 16.87
N THR A 137 -9.16 -3.97 17.00
CA THR A 137 -9.14 -2.50 17.13
C THR A 137 -8.72 -1.80 15.86
N VAL A 138 -9.23 -0.58 15.68
CA VAL A 138 -8.80 0.34 14.65
C VAL A 138 -8.44 1.68 15.26
N SER A 139 -7.45 2.35 14.68
CA SER A 139 -7.10 3.73 15.03
C SER A 139 -7.63 4.67 13.96
N ALA A 140 -8.08 5.86 14.36
CA ALA A 140 -8.65 6.84 13.47
C ALA A 140 -8.00 8.21 13.61
N GLY A 141 -7.83 8.89 12.49
CA GLY A 141 -7.41 10.27 12.42
C GLY A 141 -8.47 11.14 11.74
N VAL A 142 -8.79 12.28 12.31
CA VAL A 142 -9.75 13.24 11.79
C VAL A 142 -9.04 14.53 11.45
N ALA A 143 -9.18 15.04 10.20
CA ALA A 143 -8.50 16.24 9.76
C ALA A 143 -9.19 16.89 8.55
N PRO A 144 -8.80 18.12 8.15
CA PRO A 144 -9.37 18.80 6.99
C PRO A 144 -8.98 18.21 5.63
N ASN A 145 -7.98 17.32 5.57
CA ASN A 145 -7.51 16.69 4.33
C ASN A 145 -6.94 15.29 4.57
N LYS A 146 -6.73 14.55 3.48
CA LYS A 146 -6.25 13.16 3.51
C LYS A 146 -4.87 13.01 4.16
N PHE A 147 -3.95 13.89 3.83
CA PHE A 147 -2.59 13.87 4.37
C PHE A 147 -2.59 13.92 5.91
N LEU A 148 -3.27 14.91 6.46
CA LEU A 148 -3.33 15.10 7.91
C LEU A 148 -4.13 14.01 8.61
N ALA A 149 -5.23 13.55 8.02
CA ALA A 149 -6.03 12.46 8.56
C ALA A 149 -5.21 11.16 8.69
N LYS A 150 -4.36 10.84 7.69
CA LYS A 150 -3.49 9.66 7.75
C LYS A 150 -2.40 9.79 8.82
N ILE A 151 -1.79 10.95 8.97
CA ILE A 151 -0.82 11.17 10.06
C ILE A 151 -1.52 11.05 11.41
N ALA A 152 -2.70 11.65 11.54
CA ALA A 152 -3.47 11.62 12.78
C ALA A 152 -3.83 10.19 13.20
N SER A 153 -4.18 9.29 12.27
CA SER A 153 -4.51 7.91 12.59
C SER A 153 -3.35 7.11 13.19
N ASP A 154 -2.11 7.49 12.89
CA ASP A 154 -0.91 6.85 13.43
C ASP A 154 -0.45 7.47 14.77
N TRP A 155 -1.01 8.63 15.16
CA TRP A 155 -0.47 9.42 16.27
C TRP A 155 -0.64 8.79 17.64
N ARG A 156 -1.75 8.05 17.83
CA ARG A 156 -2.11 7.42 19.10
C ARG A 156 -2.41 5.92 18.94
N LYS A 157 -1.74 5.21 18.03
CA LYS A 157 -1.89 3.76 17.91
C LYS A 157 -1.34 3.03 19.14
N PRO A 158 -1.92 1.90 19.56
CA PRO A 158 -3.14 1.26 19.05
C PRO A 158 -4.44 1.82 19.65
N ASN A 159 -5.57 1.50 19.01
CA ASN A 159 -6.91 1.86 19.44
C ASN A 159 -7.06 3.36 19.76
N GLY A 160 -6.41 4.20 18.96
CA GLY A 160 -6.35 5.63 19.18
C GLY A 160 -7.31 6.43 18.31
N LEU A 161 -7.59 7.63 18.76
CA LEU A 161 -8.22 8.68 17.98
C LEU A 161 -7.42 9.96 18.15
N PHE A 162 -7.09 10.61 17.05
CA PHE A 162 -6.45 11.90 17.06
C PHE A 162 -7.14 12.85 16.06
N VAL A 163 -7.37 14.09 16.49
CA VAL A 163 -8.06 15.09 15.69
C VAL A 163 -7.10 16.25 15.47
N ILE A 164 -7.00 16.70 14.22
CA ILE A 164 -6.29 17.93 13.85
C ILE A 164 -7.36 18.89 13.33
N THR A 165 -7.71 19.87 14.14
CA THR A 165 -8.68 20.90 13.76
C THR A 165 -8.05 21.89 12.76
N PRO A 166 -8.85 22.59 11.94
CA PRO A 166 -8.32 23.57 10.99
C PRO A 166 -7.43 24.64 11.62
N GLY A 167 -7.74 25.08 12.84
CA GLY A 167 -6.95 26.08 13.56
C GLY A 167 -5.59 25.56 14.06
N GLU A 168 -5.44 24.26 14.19
CA GLU A 168 -4.21 23.60 14.67
C GLU A 168 -3.27 23.19 13.53
N VAL A 169 -3.74 23.18 12.27
CA VAL A 169 -2.98 22.66 11.11
C VAL A 169 -1.61 23.31 10.99
N GLU A 170 -1.53 24.63 11.08
CA GLU A 170 -0.27 25.35 10.87
C GLU A 170 0.79 24.98 11.89
N ALA A 171 0.43 25.02 13.18
CA ALA A 171 1.33 24.70 14.28
C ALA A 171 1.70 23.22 14.28
N PHE A 172 0.73 22.33 14.05
CA PHE A 172 0.97 20.89 13.99
C PHE A 172 1.96 20.53 12.89
N VAL A 173 1.74 21.06 11.67
CA VAL A 173 2.60 20.74 10.52
C VAL A 173 3.97 21.36 10.66
N ALA A 174 4.11 22.58 11.19
CA ALA A 174 5.41 23.22 11.39
C ALA A 174 6.36 22.35 12.23
N ALA A 175 5.85 21.74 13.30
CA ALA A 175 6.60 20.86 14.19
C ALA A 175 6.82 19.44 13.66
N LEU A 176 6.13 19.05 12.55
CA LEU A 176 6.16 17.67 12.04
C LEU A 176 7.52 17.35 11.42
N PRO A 177 8.18 16.23 11.83
CA PRO A 177 9.35 15.72 11.13
C PRO A 177 9.05 15.38 9.67
N VAL A 178 9.92 15.78 8.73
CA VAL A 178 9.71 15.52 7.30
C VAL A 178 9.62 14.04 6.97
N ALA A 179 10.26 13.18 7.74
CA ALA A 179 10.18 11.73 7.62
C ALA A 179 8.76 11.16 7.87
N ARG A 180 7.86 11.93 8.49
CA ARG A 180 6.46 11.59 8.69
C ARG A 180 5.56 11.95 7.49
N LEU A 181 6.06 12.73 6.55
CA LEU A 181 5.30 13.13 5.37
C LEU A 181 5.00 11.92 4.49
N HIS A 182 3.74 11.78 4.12
CA HIS A 182 3.32 10.69 3.23
C HIS A 182 4.04 10.75 1.87
N GLY A 183 4.73 9.66 1.53
CA GLY A 183 5.58 9.56 0.34
C GLY A 183 7.06 9.85 0.60
N VAL A 184 7.42 10.29 1.80
CA VAL A 184 8.82 10.40 2.22
C VAL A 184 9.26 9.05 2.79
N GLY A 185 9.92 8.24 1.94
CA GLY A 185 10.59 7.02 2.37
C GLY A 185 12.01 7.29 2.85
N LYS A 186 12.72 6.24 3.28
CA LYS A 186 14.07 6.33 3.84
C LYS A 186 15.04 7.15 2.97
N VAL A 187 15.09 6.87 1.66
CA VAL A 187 16.01 7.57 0.72
C VAL A 187 15.69 9.07 0.64
N THR A 188 14.39 9.43 0.57
CA THR A 188 13.99 10.84 0.52
C THR A 188 14.25 11.52 1.85
N ALA A 189 13.99 10.87 2.98
CA ALA A 189 14.29 11.39 4.31
C ALA A 189 15.79 11.66 4.49
N GLU A 190 16.65 10.71 4.12
CA GLU A 190 18.11 10.88 4.13
C GLU A 190 18.59 12.03 3.22
N LYS A 191 17.95 12.21 2.05
CA LYS A 191 18.25 13.34 1.16
C LYS A 191 17.85 14.67 1.81
N LEU A 192 16.66 14.74 2.42
CA LEU A 192 16.22 15.95 3.14
C LEU A 192 17.16 16.28 4.31
N THR A 193 17.54 15.29 5.11
CA THR A 193 18.49 15.48 6.23
C THR A 193 19.84 16.01 5.73
N ARG A 194 20.37 15.50 4.62
CA ARG A 194 21.63 16.03 4.02
C ARG A 194 21.52 17.48 3.57
N LEU A 195 20.31 17.94 3.24
CA LEU A 195 20.02 19.34 2.90
C LEU A 195 19.72 20.20 4.15
N GLY A 196 19.86 19.65 5.35
CA GLY A 196 19.57 20.36 6.61
C GLY A 196 18.08 20.49 6.91
N ILE A 197 17.22 19.67 6.29
CA ILE A 197 15.77 19.72 6.44
C ILE A 197 15.29 18.52 7.26
N GLU A 198 14.93 18.77 8.52
CA GLU A 198 14.42 17.74 9.44
C GLU A 198 12.93 17.92 9.76
N THR A 199 12.45 19.17 9.73
CA THR A 199 11.06 19.53 10.05
C THR A 199 10.36 20.21 8.87
N CYS A 200 9.03 20.19 8.89
CA CYS A 200 8.24 20.93 7.91
C CYS A 200 8.46 22.46 8.02
N LEU A 201 8.78 22.98 9.20
CA LEU A 201 9.14 24.40 9.34
C LEU A 201 10.37 24.73 8.50
N GLN A 202 11.46 23.96 8.63
CA GLN A 202 12.67 24.14 7.81
C GLN A 202 12.40 23.91 6.32
N LEU A 203 11.51 22.97 5.97
CA LEU A 203 11.11 22.74 4.59
C LEU A 203 10.38 23.95 3.98
N ARG A 204 9.69 24.76 4.79
CA ARG A 204 9.01 26.00 4.35
C ARG A 204 9.98 27.08 3.88
N ASP A 205 11.22 27.09 4.38
CA ASP A 205 12.26 28.06 3.99
C ASP A 205 12.74 27.83 2.54
N TRP A 206 12.44 26.65 1.99
CA TRP A 206 12.79 26.32 0.62
C TRP A 206 11.72 26.83 -0.35
N SER A 207 12.19 27.46 -1.44
CA SER A 207 11.28 27.87 -2.50
C SER A 207 10.72 26.64 -3.24
N ARG A 208 9.50 26.78 -3.76
CA ARG A 208 8.84 25.74 -4.59
C ARG A 208 9.75 25.29 -5.74
N LEU A 209 10.41 26.24 -6.42
CA LEU A 209 11.33 25.97 -7.53
C LEU A 209 12.56 25.15 -7.08
N ALA A 210 13.14 25.48 -5.93
CA ALA A 210 14.28 24.75 -5.38
C ALA A 210 13.89 23.29 -5.04
N LEU A 211 12.73 23.07 -4.44
CA LEU A 211 12.23 21.73 -4.15
C LEU A 211 11.95 20.92 -5.43
N VAL A 212 11.41 21.56 -6.48
CA VAL A 212 11.20 20.89 -7.77
C VAL A 212 12.51 20.52 -8.43
N ARG A 213 13.53 21.37 -8.36
CA ARG A 213 14.88 21.05 -8.87
C ARG A 213 15.49 19.83 -8.17
N GLU A 214 15.31 19.72 -6.86
CA GLU A 214 15.89 18.65 -6.05
C GLU A 214 15.10 17.33 -6.11
N PHE A 215 13.76 17.40 -6.16
CA PHE A 215 12.89 16.25 -5.98
C PHE A 215 11.94 15.99 -7.15
N GLY A 216 12.09 16.73 -8.26
CA GLY A 216 11.19 16.63 -9.41
C GLY A 216 9.73 16.98 -9.04
N SER A 217 8.77 16.29 -9.64
CA SER A 217 7.34 16.50 -9.34
C SER A 217 6.98 16.27 -7.86
N PHE A 218 7.77 15.47 -7.15
CA PHE A 218 7.57 15.27 -5.72
C PHE A 218 7.92 16.51 -4.89
N GLY A 219 8.81 17.38 -5.37
CA GLY A 219 9.13 18.66 -4.74
C GLY A 219 7.94 19.61 -4.65
N GLU A 220 7.10 19.63 -5.67
CA GLU A 220 5.82 20.34 -5.67
C GLU A 220 4.91 19.88 -4.52
N ARG A 221 4.81 18.56 -4.38
CA ARG A 221 4.01 17.95 -3.32
C ARG A 221 4.60 18.24 -1.93
N LEU A 222 5.92 18.15 -1.77
CA LEU A 222 6.61 18.48 -0.51
C LEU A 222 6.32 19.91 -0.07
N TRP A 223 6.35 20.87 -1.01
CA TRP A 223 6.03 22.27 -0.75
C TRP A 223 4.63 22.46 -0.17
N GLY A 224 3.62 21.80 -0.76
CA GLY A 224 2.24 21.84 -0.28
C GLY A 224 2.09 21.16 1.09
N LEU A 225 2.63 19.92 1.22
CA LEU A 225 2.52 19.15 2.47
C LEU A 225 3.15 19.87 3.66
N ALA A 226 4.31 20.55 3.47
CA ALA A 226 4.94 21.35 4.52
C ALA A 226 4.06 22.51 5.04
N ARG A 227 3.05 22.92 4.26
CA ARG A 227 2.08 23.96 4.61
C ARG A 227 0.71 23.40 5.01
N GLY A 228 0.59 22.09 5.15
CA GLY A 228 -0.67 21.42 5.48
C GLY A 228 -1.67 21.37 4.32
N ILE A 229 -1.22 21.63 3.08
CA ILE A 229 -2.06 21.68 1.89
C ILE A 229 -2.10 20.30 1.22
N ASP A 230 -3.28 19.73 1.10
CA ASP A 230 -3.58 18.54 0.30
C ASP A 230 -4.98 18.67 -0.30
N GLU A 231 -5.03 18.99 -1.57
CA GLU A 231 -6.29 19.25 -2.29
C GLU A 231 -6.96 17.98 -2.83
N ARG A 232 -6.29 16.83 -2.70
CA ARG A 232 -6.85 15.55 -3.17
C ARG A 232 -8.17 15.28 -2.48
N VAL A 233 -9.17 14.91 -3.27
CA VAL A 233 -10.48 14.47 -2.78
C VAL A 233 -10.45 12.97 -2.48
N VAL A 234 -11.44 12.49 -1.72
CA VAL A 234 -11.68 11.06 -1.51
C VAL A 234 -12.42 10.53 -2.72
N HIS A 235 -11.90 9.47 -3.34
CA HIS A 235 -12.45 8.87 -4.54
C HIS A 235 -12.92 7.44 -4.27
N ASN A 236 -14.13 7.12 -4.72
CA ASN A 236 -14.66 5.74 -4.67
C ASN A 236 -14.06 4.85 -5.76
N ASP A 237 -13.45 5.44 -6.77
CA ASP A 237 -13.02 4.77 -7.99
C ASP A 237 -11.48 4.61 -8.03
N SER A 238 -11.01 3.54 -7.41
CA SER A 238 -9.62 3.11 -7.55
C SER A 238 -9.46 2.31 -8.84
N ARG A 239 -8.84 2.92 -9.87
CA ARG A 239 -8.59 2.26 -11.15
C ARG A 239 -7.39 1.32 -11.06
N ARG A 240 -7.63 0.04 -11.28
CA ARG A 240 -6.57 -0.95 -11.33
C ARG A 240 -5.73 -0.78 -12.59
N GLN A 241 -4.41 -0.64 -12.42
CA GLN A 241 -3.48 -0.38 -13.53
C GLN A 241 -2.89 -1.66 -14.15
N SER A 242 -2.84 -2.75 -13.38
CA SER A 242 -2.25 -4.01 -13.81
C SER A 242 -2.73 -5.19 -12.97
N VAL A 243 -2.56 -6.38 -13.52
CA VAL A 243 -2.62 -7.65 -12.78
C VAL A 243 -1.35 -8.44 -13.05
N SER A 244 -0.77 -9.04 -11.99
CA SER A 244 0.49 -9.77 -12.11
C SER A 244 0.60 -10.87 -11.06
N VAL A 245 1.46 -11.83 -11.35
CA VAL A 245 1.91 -12.88 -10.45
C VAL A 245 3.42 -12.83 -10.39
N GLU A 246 4.00 -12.96 -9.20
CA GLU A 246 5.44 -13.03 -9.03
C GLU A 246 5.82 -14.05 -7.96
N ASN A 247 6.90 -14.80 -8.20
CA ASN A 247 7.44 -15.76 -7.27
C ASN A 247 8.89 -15.42 -6.92
N THR A 248 9.19 -15.41 -5.61
CA THR A 248 10.57 -15.42 -5.12
C THR A 248 10.99 -16.87 -4.91
N TYR A 249 12.05 -17.30 -5.56
CA TYR A 249 12.54 -18.69 -5.48
C TYR A 249 13.47 -18.88 -4.28
N ASP A 250 13.40 -20.05 -3.65
CA ASP A 250 14.22 -20.39 -2.48
C ASP A 250 15.72 -20.40 -2.85
N THR A 251 16.05 -20.90 -4.06
CA THR A 251 17.37 -20.83 -4.69
C THR A 251 17.27 -19.97 -5.94
N ASP A 252 18.28 -19.13 -6.20
CA ASP A 252 18.29 -18.31 -7.40
C ASP A 252 18.31 -19.18 -8.66
N LEU A 253 17.52 -18.80 -9.68
CA LEU A 253 17.53 -19.44 -10.99
C LEU A 253 18.84 -19.07 -11.69
N PRO A 254 19.71 -20.03 -12.05
CA PRO A 254 21.08 -19.72 -12.47
C PRO A 254 21.17 -19.05 -13.83
N ASP A 255 20.22 -19.36 -14.74
CA ASP A 255 20.29 -19.00 -16.16
C ASP A 255 18.89 -18.73 -16.75
N LEU A 256 18.88 -18.31 -18.02
CA LEU A 256 17.66 -18.05 -18.78
C LEU A 256 16.81 -19.32 -18.94
N ALA A 257 17.42 -20.47 -19.18
CA ALA A 257 16.69 -21.71 -19.40
C ALA A 257 15.87 -22.09 -18.16
N SER A 258 16.48 -21.96 -16.98
CA SER A 258 15.80 -22.15 -15.68
C SER A 258 14.65 -21.16 -15.46
N CYS A 259 14.81 -19.91 -15.90
CA CYS A 259 13.74 -18.90 -15.84
C CYS A 259 12.60 -19.25 -16.80
N LEU A 260 12.89 -19.63 -18.04
CA LEU A 260 11.91 -20.01 -19.05
C LEU A 260 11.07 -21.23 -18.61
N ALA A 261 11.68 -22.16 -17.89
CA ALA A 261 10.98 -23.34 -17.36
C ALA A 261 9.90 -22.98 -16.31
N ARG A 262 9.95 -21.79 -15.72
CA ARG A 262 8.96 -21.32 -14.73
C ARG A 262 7.77 -20.53 -15.34
N LEU A 263 7.87 -20.16 -16.62
CA LEU A 263 6.81 -19.35 -17.26
C LEU A 263 5.45 -20.05 -17.31
N PRO A 264 5.33 -21.34 -17.66
CA PRO A 264 4.01 -21.98 -17.76
C PRO A 264 3.20 -21.87 -16.46
N GLU A 265 3.79 -22.18 -15.31
CA GLU A 265 3.14 -22.09 -14.00
C GLU A 265 2.71 -20.64 -13.65
N LEU A 266 3.58 -19.67 -13.95
CA LEU A 266 3.28 -18.25 -13.70
C LEU A 266 2.14 -17.77 -14.61
N LEU A 267 2.10 -18.19 -15.88
CA LEU A 267 1.05 -17.81 -16.83
C LEU A 267 -0.30 -18.43 -16.48
N GLU A 268 -0.34 -19.68 -16.04
CA GLU A 268 -1.55 -20.33 -15.54
C GLU A 268 -2.14 -19.53 -14.35
N SER A 269 -1.27 -19.20 -13.39
CA SER A 269 -1.66 -18.38 -12.23
C SER A 269 -2.10 -16.97 -12.63
N LEU A 270 -1.47 -16.36 -13.64
CA LEU A 270 -1.86 -15.05 -14.18
C LEU A 270 -3.24 -15.13 -14.86
N ASN A 271 -3.47 -16.13 -15.71
CA ASN A 271 -4.73 -16.32 -16.40
C ASN A 271 -5.89 -16.52 -15.42
N THR A 272 -5.71 -17.34 -14.38
CA THR A 272 -6.68 -17.49 -13.30
C THR A 272 -7.03 -16.17 -12.62
N ARG A 273 -6.06 -15.28 -12.45
CA ARG A 273 -6.32 -13.93 -11.88
C ARG A 273 -7.06 -13.01 -12.86
N ILE A 274 -6.76 -13.13 -14.16
CA ILE A 274 -7.43 -12.36 -15.22
C ILE A 274 -8.90 -12.77 -15.34
N GLU A 275 -9.21 -14.07 -15.31
CA GLU A 275 -10.57 -14.61 -15.38
C GLU A 275 -11.46 -14.13 -14.21
N ARG A 276 -10.87 -13.86 -13.06
CA ARG A 276 -11.57 -13.36 -11.87
C ARG A 276 -11.68 -11.82 -11.83
N MET A 277 -11.20 -11.13 -12.85
CA MET A 277 -11.29 -9.68 -12.92
C MET A 277 -12.70 -9.21 -13.25
N ASP A 278 -13.00 -7.99 -12.81
CA ASP A 278 -14.19 -7.26 -13.23
C ASP A 278 -14.17 -7.01 -14.75
N ALA A 279 -15.32 -7.20 -15.42
CA ALA A 279 -15.47 -7.06 -16.86
C ALA A 279 -15.21 -5.63 -17.40
N SER A 280 -15.17 -4.63 -16.52
CA SER A 280 -14.79 -3.26 -16.86
C SER A 280 -13.30 -3.08 -17.21
N TYR A 281 -12.47 -4.11 -16.98
CA TYR A 281 -11.06 -4.09 -17.32
C TYR A 281 -10.74 -5.05 -18.48
N ARG A 282 -9.93 -4.57 -19.40
CA ARG A 282 -9.36 -5.38 -20.47
C ARG A 282 -7.85 -5.50 -20.31
N PRO A 283 -7.27 -6.73 -20.38
CA PRO A 283 -5.82 -6.90 -20.45
C PRO A 283 -5.28 -6.24 -21.74
N ASP A 284 -4.21 -5.47 -21.58
CA ASP A 284 -3.59 -4.72 -22.69
C ASP A 284 -2.15 -5.20 -22.91
N LYS A 285 -1.16 -4.58 -22.30
CA LYS A 285 0.27 -4.83 -22.55
C LYS A 285 0.82 -5.90 -21.61
N PRO A 286 1.36 -7.01 -22.11
CA PRO A 286 2.09 -7.97 -21.29
C PRO A 286 3.40 -7.35 -20.78
N PHE A 287 3.82 -7.79 -19.60
CA PHE A 287 5.12 -7.43 -19.05
C PHE A 287 5.74 -8.56 -18.24
N VAL A 288 7.05 -8.56 -18.16
CA VAL A 288 7.83 -9.40 -17.24
C VAL A 288 8.61 -8.53 -16.27
N LYS A 289 8.80 -9.03 -15.06
CA LYS A 289 9.60 -8.44 -14.00
C LYS A 289 10.67 -9.44 -13.61
N VAL A 290 11.93 -9.04 -13.66
CA VAL A 290 13.07 -9.85 -13.24
C VAL A 290 13.79 -9.11 -12.13
N LYS A 291 13.95 -9.77 -10.97
CA LYS A 291 14.80 -9.30 -9.89
C LYS A 291 15.96 -10.27 -9.74
N PHE A 292 17.17 -9.77 -9.93
CA PHE A 292 18.38 -10.57 -9.84
C PHE A 292 18.80 -10.83 -8.39
N HIS A 293 19.77 -11.71 -8.20
CA HIS A 293 20.26 -12.13 -6.89
C HIS A 293 20.85 -10.97 -6.06
N ASP A 294 21.39 -9.96 -6.74
CA ASP A 294 21.93 -8.73 -6.15
C ASP A 294 20.88 -7.65 -5.87
N PHE A 295 19.60 -7.98 -5.99
CA PHE A 295 18.45 -7.12 -5.83
C PHE A 295 18.27 -6.05 -6.91
N THR A 296 19.14 -5.97 -7.93
CA THR A 296 18.84 -5.18 -9.11
C THR A 296 17.59 -5.71 -9.81
N GLN A 297 16.78 -4.82 -10.38
CA GLN A 297 15.47 -5.20 -10.94
C GLN A 297 15.25 -4.53 -12.29
N THR A 298 14.64 -5.27 -13.19
CA THR A 298 14.15 -4.74 -14.46
C THR A 298 12.70 -5.18 -14.70
N THR A 299 11.92 -4.30 -15.33
CA THR A 299 10.61 -4.63 -15.86
C THR A 299 10.60 -4.27 -17.33
N LEU A 300 10.09 -5.17 -18.16
CA LEU A 300 9.93 -4.97 -19.58
C LEU A 300 8.49 -5.21 -19.97
N GLU A 301 7.88 -4.25 -20.65
CA GLU A 301 6.53 -4.33 -21.21
C GLU A 301 6.58 -4.09 -22.72
N GLN A 302 5.66 -4.67 -23.47
CA GLN A 302 5.59 -4.50 -24.91
C GLN A 302 4.14 -4.27 -25.37
N ALA A 303 3.91 -3.16 -26.04
CA ALA A 303 2.63 -2.88 -26.68
C ALA A 303 2.44 -3.76 -27.93
N GLY A 304 1.21 -4.24 -28.15
CA GLY A 304 0.89 -5.06 -29.32
C GLY A 304 1.38 -6.51 -29.27
N ALA A 305 2.12 -6.91 -28.23
CA ALA A 305 2.52 -8.31 -28.05
C ALA A 305 1.34 -9.18 -27.62
N GLY A 306 1.34 -10.45 -28.02
CA GLY A 306 0.43 -11.45 -27.54
C GLY A 306 0.58 -11.74 -26.05
N ARG A 307 -0.38 -12.48 -25.50
CA ARG A 307 -0.35 -12.95 -24.10
C ARG A 307 -0.10 -14.46 -24.01
N ASP A 308 0.41 -15.01 -25.11
CA ASP A 308 0.81 -16.40 -25.21
C ASP A 308 2.19 -16.65 -24.62
N LEU A 309 2.54 -17.90 -24.47
CA LEU A 309 3.80 -18.32 -23.87
C LEU A 309 5.03 -17.80 -24.65
N ASP A 310 4.93 -17.72 -25.97
CA ASP A 310 6.08 -17.33 -26.82
C ASP A 310 6.36 -15.82 -26.70
N SER A 311 5.31 -15.00 -26.60
CA SER A 311 5.45 -13.56 -26.29
C SER A 311 6.14 -13.34 -24.94
N TYR A 312 5.76 -14.08 -23.91
CA TYR A 312 6.42 -13.98 -22.60
C TYR A 312 7.84 -14.56 -22.60
N ARG A 313 8.13 -15.60 -23.38
CA ARG A 313 9.51 -16.10 -23.58
C ARG A 313 10.41 -15.04 -24.19
N GLN A 314 9.94 -14.35 -25.22
CA GLN A 314 10.67 -13.27 -25.85
C GLN A 314 10.95 -12.11 -24.89
N LEU A 315 9.91 -11.65 -24.17
CA LEU A 315 10.05 -10.59 -23.17
C LEU A 315 11.02 -10.97 -22.05
N LEU A 316 10.95 -12.21 -21.56
CA LEU A 316 11.84 -12.70 -20.51
C LEU A 316 13.29 -12.78 -21.00
N GLY A 317 13.54 -13.24 -22.22
CA GLY A 317 14.87 -13.27 -22.82
C GLY A 317 15.49 -11.87 -22.87
N GLN A 318 14.74 -10.88 -23.34
CA GLN A 318 15.18 -9.49 -23.39
C GLN A 318 15.40 -8.88 -21.99
N ALA A 319 14.48 -9.14 -21.04
CA ALA A 319 14.60 -8.66 -19.67
C ALA A 319 15.81 -9.29 -18.94
N PHE A 320 16.03 -10.60 -19.13
CA PHE A 320 17.17 -11.32 -18.56
C PHE A 320 18.49 -10.75 -19.09
N ALA A 321 18.60 -10.49 -20.39
CA ALA A 321 19.81 -9.95 -21.03
C ALA A 321 20.24 -8.59 -20.47
N ARG A 322 19.33 -7.82 -19.88
CA ARG A 322 19.68 -6.53 -19.23
C ARG A 322 20.57 -6.67 -18.01
N GLY A 323 20.57 -7.83 -17.35
CA GLY A 323 21.39 -8.08 -16.17
C GLY A 323 22.34 -9.27 -16.32
N GLY A 324 21.90 -10.34 -17.01
CA GLY A 324 22.70 -11.55 -17.26
C GLY A 324 23.17 -12.26 -16.00
N LYS A 325 22.37 -12.20 -14.92
CA LYS A 325 22.73 -12.70 -13.57
C LYS A 325 21.70 -13.70 -13.10
N PRO A 326 22.03 -14.56 -12.09
CA PRO A 326 21.05 -15.42 -11.46
C PRO A 326 19.84 -14.65 -10.96
N VAL A 327 18.64 -15.22 -11.13
CA VAL A 327 17.34 -14.55 -10.87
C VAL A 327 16.75 -15.03 -9.55
N ARG A 328 16.49 -14.07 -8.67
CA ARG A 328 15.87 -14.28 -7.36
C ARG A 328 14.35 -14.33 -7.45
N LEU A 329 13.75 -13.45 -8.25
CA LEU A 329 12.30 -13.32 -8.39
C LEU A 329 11.97 -13.14 -9.87
N LEU A 330 10.96 -13.87 -10.29
CA LEU A 330 10.37 -13.75 -11.62
C LEU A 330 8.88 -13.42 -11.49
N GLY A 331 8.42 -12.42 -12.26
CA GLY A 331 7.01 -12.05 -12.33
C GLY A 331 6.54 -11.88 -13.76
N VAL A 332 5.27 -12.19 -13.99
CA VAL A 332 4.56 -11.96 -15.24
C VAL A 332 3.28 -11.17 -14.97
N GLY A 333 2.87 -10.33 -15.89
CA GLY A 333 1.66 -9.54 -15.71
C GLY A 333 1.18 -8.89 -16.99
N VAL A 334 0.05 -8.20 -16.89
CA VAL A 334 -0.52 -7.39 -17.96
C VAL A 334 -0.93 -6.02 -17.42
N ARG A 335 -0.71 -4.97 -18.21
CA ARG A 335 -1.36 -3.69 -17.99
C ARG A 335 -2.84 -3.83 -18.30
N LEU A 336 -3.64 -2.99 -17.68
CA LEU A 336 -5.09 -3.01 -17.84
C LEU A 336 -5.55 -1.71 -18.51
N ARG A 337 -6.49 -1.85 -19.43
CA ARG A 337 -7.30 -0.74 -19.95
C ARG A 337 -8.63 -0.73 -19.20
N ASP A 338 -8.98 0.39 -18.64
CA ASP A 338 -10.29 0.64 -18.03
C ASP A 338 -11.30 0.97 -19.14
N LEU A 339 -12.37 0.21 -19.25
CA LEU A 339 -13.41 0.38 -20.26
C LEU A 339 -14.50 1.38 -19.83
N ARG A 340 -14.57 1.74 -18.55
CA ARG A 340 -15.60 2.65 -18.01
C ARG A 340 -15.51 4.08 -18.54
N GLY A 341 -14.36 4.49 -19.07
CA GLY A 341 -14.15 5.81 -19.68
C GLY A 341 -13.98 5.78 -21.21
N ALA A 342 -14.20 4.64 -21.87
CA ALA A 342 -13.88 4.48 -23.29
C ALA A 342 -14.93 5.09 -24.25
N HIS A 343 -15.99 5.72 -23.77
CA HIS A 343 -17.06 6.26 -24.62
C HIS A 343 -16.88 7.71 -25.10
N GLU A 344 -15.78 8.38 -24.76
CA GLU A 344 -15.63 9.84 -25.11
C GLU A 344 -14.49 10.17 -26.09
N GLN A 345 -13.73 9.23 -26.58
CA GLN A 345 -12.82 9.54 -27.67
C GLN A 345 -13.49 9.24 -29.01
N MET A 346 -14.33 10.17 -29.48
CA MET A 346 -14.77 10.22 -30.86
C MET A 346 -13.52 10.35 -31.73
N GLU A 347 -13.38 9.42 -32.70
CA GLU A 347 -12.37 9.54 -33.74
C GLU A 347 -12.59 10.88 -34.50
N LEU A 348 -11.65 11.80 -34.34
CA LEU A 348 -11.68 13.11 -35.00
C LEU A 348 -11.45 13.04 -36.51
N PHE A 349 -11.12 11.84 -37.04
CA PHE A 349 -10.93 11.60 -38.46
C PHE A 349 -11.53 10.22 -38.84
N PRO A 350 -12.49 10.19 -39.79
CA PRO A 350 -12.92 8.92 -40.37
C PRO A 350 -11.77 8.31 -41.20
N PRO A 351 -11.67 6.98 -41.27
CA PRO A 351 -10.67 6.33 -42.14
C PRO A 351 -10.93 6.70 -43.61
N GLN A 352 -9.85 7.10 -44.30
CA GLN A 352 -9.86 7.32 -45.75
C GLN A 352 -9.91 6.01 -46.53
#